data_9ae50f29c6ba309803549499d0ddc4fe
#
_entry.id   9ae50f29c6ba309803549499d0ddc4fe
#
_cell.length_a   1.000
_cell.length_b   1.000
_cell.length_c   1.000
_cell.angle_alpha   90.00
_cell.angle_beta   90.00
_cell.angle_gamma   90.00
#
_symmetry.space_group_name_H-M   'P 1'
#
loop_
_entity.id
_entity.type
_entity.pdbx_description
1 polymer ?
#
loop_
_entity_poly.entity_id
_entity_poly.type
_entity_poly.pdbx_seq_one_letter_code
_entity_poly.pdbx_strand_id
1 'polypeptide(L)'
;MTAVEVVIAHEPLWAIGSGHTSTASEIADVHGHIREILMTHFGSDGKAVRILYGGSVKATNALQILALPDVDGALIGGASLKAIDFDAIIRTVAANATWAGSTGQQERAAGRSP
;
A
#
# COMPACT_ATOMS: atom_id res chain seq x y z
N MET A 1 5.56 -16.52 -14.99
CA MET A 1 5.53 -15.46 -13.93
C MET A 1 4.55 -15.86 -12.87
N THR A 2 4.97 -15.88 -11.63
CA THR A 2 4.14 -16.24 -10.50
C THR A 2 3.66 -14.98 -9.78
N ALA A 3 2.62 -15.11 -8.94
CA ALA A 3 2.08 -13.98 -8.19
C ALA A 3 3.12 -13.33 -7.27
N VAL A 4 4.05 -14.11 -6.71
CA VAL A 4 5.08 -13.57 -5.80
C VAL A 4 6.17 -12.79 -6.53
N GLU A 5 6.25 -12.93 -7.85
CA GLU A 5 7.23 -12.21 -8.66
C GLU A 5 6.70 -10.87 -9.18
N VAL A 6 5.43 -10.56 -8.89
CA VAL A 6 4.76 -9.38 -9.44
C VAL A 6 4.38 -8.44 -8.29
N VAL A 7 4.65 -7.16 -8.50
CA VAL A 7 4.18 -6.07 -7.64
C VAL A 7 3.53 -5.06 -8.55
N ILE A 8 2.34 -4.63 -8.19
CA ILE A 8 1.59 -3.64 -8.94
C ILE A 8 1.70 -2.29 -8.22
N ALA A 9 1.98 -1.23 -8.97
CA ALA A 9 1.99 0.12 -8.44
C ALA A 9 0.90 0.93 -9.11
N HIS A 10 0.03 1.51 -8.32
CA HIS A 10 -1.04 2.38 -8.80
C HIS A 10 -0.66 3.84 -8.58
N GLU A 11 -0.41 4.57 -9.66
CA GLU A 11 -0.13 6.01 -9.63
C GLU A 11 -1.28 6.76 -10.29
N PRO A 12 -2.13 7.46 -9.50
CA PRO A 12 -3.24 8.20 -10.09
C PRO A 12 -2.71 9.39 -10.89
N LEU A 13 -3.03 9.41 -12.18
CA LEU A 13 -2.52 10.46 -13.09
C LEU A 13 -2.94 11.86 -12.66
N TRP A 14 -4.16 12.02 -12.18
CA TRP A 14 -4.67 13.33 -11.76
C TRP A 14 -3.96 13.87 -10.52
N ALA A 15 -3.25 13.03 -9.78
CA ALA A 15 -2.51 13.45 -8.59
C ALA A 15 -1.08 13.84 -8.90
N ILE A 16 -0.56 13.49 -10.09
CA ILE A 16 0.83 13.74 -10.45
C ILE A 16 0.99 15.21 -10.82
N GLY A 17 1.86 15.92 -10.08
CA GLY A 17 2.22 17.29 -10.37
C GLY A 17 1.17 18.34 -10.01
N SER A 18 -0.01 17.92 -9.57
CA SER A 18 -1.11 18.85 -9.26
C SER A 18 -1.23 19.15 -7.77
N GLY A 19 -0.61 18.36 -6.92
CA GLY A 19 -0.82 18.43 -5.48
C GLY A 19 -2.15 17.85 -5.02
N HIS A 20 -2.99 17.41 -5.96
CA HIS A 20 -4.26 16.79 -5.64
C HIS A 20 -4.03 15.42 -4.99
N THR A 21 -4.67 15.17 -3.86
CA THR A 21 -4.61 13.88 -3.16
C THR A 21 -5.91 13.12 -3.41
N SER A 22 -5.78 11.86 -3.80
CA SER A 22 -6.94 10.99 -3.95
C SER A 22 -7.61 10.77 -2.59
N THR A 23 -8.95 10.65 -2.61
CA THR A 23 -9.68 10.32 -1.39
C THR A 23 -9.47 8.84 -1.04
N ALA A 24 -9.69 8.51 0.23
CA ALA A 24 -9.62 7.12 0.68
C ALA A 24 -10.57 6.23 -0.11
N SER A 25 -11.77 6.72 -0.41
CA SER A 25 -12.75 5.99 -1.19
C SER A 25 -12.27 5.71 -2.61
N GLU A 26 -11.68 6.70 -3.27
CA GLU A 26 -11.12 6.53 -4.61
C GLU A 26 -9.99 5.50 -4.63
N ILE A 27 -9.10 5.57 -3.65
CA ILE A 27 -7.99 4.62 -3.54
C ILE A 27 -8.53 3.20 -3.32
N ALA A 28 -9.44 3.04 -2.38
CA ALA A 28 -10.01 1.72 -2.08
C ALA A 28 -10.74 1.12 -3.29
N ASP A 29 -11.49 1.93 -4.02
CA ASP A 29 -12.21 1.48 -5.20
C ASP A 29 -11.28 0.98 -6.30
N VAL A 30 -10.23 1.74 -6.59
CA VAL A 30 -9.26 1.36 -7.62
C VAL A 30 -8.48 0.11 -7.21
N HIS A 31 -8.01 0.06 -5.97
CA HIS A 31 -7.26 -1.09 -5.49
C HIS A 31 -8.11 -2.35 -5.42
N GLY A 32 -9.39 -2.22 -5.04
CA GLY A 32 -10.31 -3.34 -5.06
C GLY A 32 -10.52 -3.89 -6.46
N HIS A 33 -10.65 -3.00 -7.44
CA HIS A 33 -10.79 -3.41 -8.83
C HIS A 33 -9.53 -4.09 -9.36
N ILE A 34 -8.35 -3.56 -9.03
CA ILE A 34 -7.08 -4.19 -9.40
C ILE A 34 -7.00 -5.60 -8.80
N ARG A 35 -7.40 -5.76 -7.55
CA ARG A 35 -7.39 -7.07 -6.89
C ARG A 35 -8.29 -8.07 -7.61
N GLU A 36 -9.46 -7.64 -8.04
CA GLU A 36 -10.36 -8.50 -8.82
C GLU A 36 -9.72 -8.97 -10.12
N ILE A 37 -9.04 -8.07 -10.82
CA ILE A 37 -8.33 -8.41 -12.06
C ILE A 37 -7.22 -9.42 -11.77
N LEU A 38 -6.45 -9.21 -10.70
CA LEU A 38 -5.38 -10.11 -10.32
C LEU A 38 -5.92 -11.51 -9.97
N MET A 39 -7.04 -11.59 -9.30
CA MET A 39 -7.65 -12.87 -8.98
C MET A 39 -8.21 -13.56 -10.23
N THR A 40 -8.64 -12.82 -11.22
CA THR A 40 -9.04 -13.38 -12.51
C THR A 40 -7.85 -14.04 -13.22
N HIS A 41 -6.68 -13.42 -13.17
CA HIS A 41 -5.50 -13.92 -13.87
C HIS A 41 -4.72 -14.99 -13.10
N PHE A 42 -4.65 -14.88 -11.78
CA PHE A 42 -3.84 -15.77 -10.94
C PHE A 42 -4.68 -16.70 -10.06
N GLY A 43 -6.00 -16.61 -10.14
CA GLY A 43 -6.86 -17.36 -9.22
C GLY A 43 -6.63 -16.90 -7.78
N SER A 44 -6.67 -17.82 -6.84
CA SER A 44 -6.49 -17.50 -5.41
C SER A 44 -5.11 -16.90 -5.12
N ASP A 45 -4.10 -17.19 -5.95
CA ASP A 45 -2.77 -16.61 -5.80
C ASP A 45 -2.76 -15.10 -6.03
N GLY A 46 -3.78 -14.56 -6.70
CA GLY A 46 -3.92 -13.13 -6.88
C GLY A 46 -4.01 -12.35 -5.58
N LYS A 47 -4.41 -13.00 -4.49
CA LYS A 47 -4.44 -12.39 -3.15
C LYS A 47 -3.04 -12.08 -2.63
N ALA A 48 -2.02 -12.78 -3.10
CA ALA A 48 -0.64 -12.62 -2.67
C ALA A 48 0.10 -11.53 -3.44
N VAL A 49 -0.43 -11.04 -4.55
CA VAL A 49 0.19 -9.96 -5.30
C VAL A 49 0.06 -8.67 -4.51
N ARG A 50 1.20 -8.00 -4.29
CA ARG A 50 1.20 -6.73 -3.57
C ARG A 50 0.78 -5.60 -4.48
N ILE A 51 -0.13 -4.77 -3.99
CA ILE A 51 -0.60 -3.57 -4.68
C ILE A 51 -0.15 -2.37 -3.87
N LEU A 52 0.70 -1.54 -4.46
CA LEU A 52 1.25 -0.36 -3.80
C LEU A 52 0.54 0.89 -4.28
N TYR A 53 0.28 1.81 -3.37
CA TYR A 53 -0.26 3.11 -3.72
C TYR A 53 0.89 4.09 -3.99
N GLY A 54 0.89 4.73 -5.15
CA GLY A 54 1.95 5.62 -5.60
C GLY A 54 1.56 7.09 -5.66
N GLY A 55 0.48 7.49 -5.01
CA GLY A 55 0.11 8.89 -4.91
C GLY A 55 0.87 9.60 -3.79
N SER A 56 0.34 10.74 -3.34
CA SER A 56 0.99 11.53 -2.30
C SER A 56 0.81 10.87 -0.93
N VAL A 57 1.92 10.44 -0.33
CA VAL A 57 1.94 9.82 1.00
C VAL A 57 2.86 10.62 1.91
N LYS A 58 2.33 11.01 3.06
CA LYS A 58 3.04 11.77 4.09
C LYS A 58 2.74 11.14 5.45
N ALA A 59 3.48 11.54 6.48
CA ALA A 59 3.21 11.05 7.83
C ALA A 59 1.77 11.31 8.29
N THR A 60 1.16 12.40 7.80
CA THR A 60 -0.21 12.78 8.20
C THR A 60 -1.31 11.93 7.57
N ASN A 61 -1.04 11.24 6.44
CA ASN A 61 -2.04 10.44 5.77
C ASN A 61 -1.65 8.97 5.57
N ALA A 62 -0.40 8.61 5.89
CA ALA A 62 0.12 7.27 5.64
C ALA A 62 -0.72 6.18 6.31
N LEU A 63 -1.08 6.39 7.57
CA LEU A 63 -1.84 5.40 8.32
C LEU A 63 -3.21 5.17 7.72
N GLN A 64 -3.91 6.24 7.34
CA GLN A 64 -5.22 6.13 6.73
C GLN A 64 -5.16 5.36 5.41
N ILE A 65 -4.17 5.67 4.58
CA ILE A 65 -4.02 5.02 3.28
C ILE A 65 -3.65 3.55 3.44
N LEU A 66 -2.67 3.26 4.30
CA LEU A 66 -2.17 1.90 4.45
C LEU A 66 -3.12 0.98 5.22
N ALA A 67 -4.13 1.54 5.86
CA ALA A 67 -5.19 0.76 6.49
C ALA A 67 -6.33 0.38 5.53
N LEU A 68 -6.34 0.91 4.31
CA LEU A 68 -7.39 0.62 3.35
C LEU A 68 -7.27 -0.81 2.81
N PRO A 69 -8.42 -1.44 2.46
CA PRO A 69 -8.38 -2.76 1.83
C PRO A 69 -7.57 -2.73 0.54
N ASP A 70 -6.80 -3.77 0.30
CA ASP A 70 -6.01 -3.98 -0.91
C ASP A 70 -4.90 -2.94 -1.15
N VAL A 71 -4.57 -2.14 -0.15
CA VAL A 71 -3.37 -1.30 -0.16
C VAL A 71 -2.31 -2.01 0.67
N ASP A 72 -1.36 -2.64 0.00
CA ASP A 72 -0.34 -3.47 0.66
C ASP A 72 0.93 -2.69 0.99
N GLY A 73 1.06 -1.49 0.48
CA GLY A 73 2.21 -0.64 0.72
C GLY A 73 2.12 0.64 -0.08
N ALA A 74 3.18 1.42 -0.09
CA ALA A 74 3.23 2.70 -0.78
C ALA A 74 4.57 2.91 -1.46
N LEU A 75 4.53 3.66 -2.56
CA LEU A 75 5.71 4.22 -3.18
C LEU A 75 5.83 5.65 -2.70
N ILE A 76 6.92 5.97 -2.07
CA ILE A 76 7.12 7.29 -1.48
C ILE A 76 7.98 8.14 -2.41
N GLY A 77 7.41 9.25 -2.91
CA GLY A 77 8.10 10.19 -3.78
C GLY A 77 8.85 11.26 -3.00
N GLY A 78 8.30 12.49 -2.99
CA GLY A 78 8.97 13.65 -2.40
C GLY A 78 9.39 13.45 -0.94
N ALA A 79 8.56 12.79 -0.14
CA ALA A 79 8.89 12.57 1.27
C ALA A 79 10.04 11.59 1.48
N SER A 80 10.48 10.87 0.45
CA SER A 80 11.64 9.99 0.53
C SER A 80 12.97 10.71 0.34
N LEU A 81 12.93 11.97 -0.11
CA LEU A 81 14.13 12.75 -0.36
C LEU A 81 14.87 13.19 0.91
N LYS A 82 14.16 13.23 2.03
CA LYS A 82 14.74 13.56 3.32
C LYS A 82 14.51 12.42 4.28
N ALA A 83 15.55 11.94 4.92
CA ALA A 83 15.47 10.82 5.85
C ALA A 83 14.49 11.10 6.99
N ILE A 84 14.42 12.35 7.48
CA ILE A 84 13.54 12.71 8.58
C ILE A 84 12.05 12.56 8.18
N ASP A 85 11.70 12.94 6.96
CA ASP A 85 10.34 12.83 6.47
C ASP A 85 9.95 11.37 6.24
N PHE A 86 10.85 10.61 5.65
CA PHE A 86 10.62 9.19 5.38
C PHE A 86 10.54 8.39 6.69
N ASP A 87 11.40 8.69 7.64
CA ASP A 87 11.40 8.08 8.96
C ASP A 87 10.08 8.36 9.69
N ALA A 88 9.54 9.56 9.57
CA ALA A 88 8.25 9.90 10.16
C ALA A 88 7.12 9.02 9.64
N ILE A 89 7.13 8.71 8.34
CA ILE A 89 6.15 7.81 7.73
C ILE A 89 6.31 6.40 8.31
N ILE A 90 7.54 5.90 8.34
CA ILE A 90 7.82 4.55 8.85
C ILE A 90 7.38 4.43 10.31
N ARG A 91 7.71 5.41 11.14
CA ARG A 91 7.35 5.39 12.57
C ARG A 91 5.86 5.44 12.79
N THR A 92 5.15 6.26 12.00
CA THR A 92 3.69 6.37 12.08
C THR A 92 3.03 5.02 11.82
N VAL A 93 3.47 4.32 10.77
CA VAL A 93 2.92 3.01 10.42
C VAL A 93 3.35 1.95 11.44
N ALA A 94 4.61 1.93 11.84
CA ALA A 94 5.12 0.94 12.77
C ALA A 94 4.50 1.06 14.16
N ALA A 95 4.15 2.28 14.59
CA ALA A 95 3.53 2.51 15.89
C ALA A 95 2.09 1.99 15.97
N ASN A 96 1.45 1.72 14.83
CA ASN A 96 0.07 1.24 14.82
C ASN A 96 0.01 -0.22 14.37
N ALA A 97 0.07 -1.13 15.33
CA ALA A 97 0.03 -2.56 15.08
C ALA A 97 -1.36 -3.07 14.69
N THR A 98 -2.38 -2.20 14.66
CA THR A 98 -3.76 -2.61 14.38
C THR A 98 -4.18 -2.36 12.92
N TRP A 99 -3.30 -1.81 12.08
CA TRP A 99 -3.62 -1.67 10.67
C TRP A 99 -3.75 -3.04 10.00
N ALA A 100 -4.54 -3.12 8.92
CA ALA A 100 -4.90 -4.39 8.31
C ALA A 100 -3.69 -5.20 7.86
N GLY A 101 -2.69 -4.53 7.28
CA GLY A 101 -1.47 -5.21 6.83
C GLY A 101 -0.65 -5.79 7.97
N SER A 102 -0.64 -5.14 9.14
CA SER A 102 0.12 -5.64 10.27
C SER A 102 -0.51 -6.88 10.89
N THR A 103 -1.83 -7.02 10.86
CA THR A 103 -2.48 -8.24 11.33
C THR A 103 -2.01 -9.46 10.53
N GLY A 104 -2.01 -9.35 9.21
CA GLY A 104 -1.51 -10.42 8.36
C GLY A 104 -0.02 -10.67 8.55
N GLN A 105 0.74 -9.62 8.80
CA GLN A 105 2.17 -9.76 9.05
C GLN A 105 2.48 -10.41 10.38
N GLN A 106 1.70 -10.13 11.42
CA GLN A 106 1.87 -10.79 12.70
C GLN A 106 1.65 -12.28 12.60
N GLU A 107 0.65 -12.71 11.85
CA GLU A 107 0.43 -14.12 11.60
C GLU A 107 1.58 -14.74 10.84
N ARG A 108 2.10 -14.05 9.83
CA ARG A 108 3.24 -14.54 9.07
C ARG A 108 4.51 -14.59 9.93
N ALA A 109 4.69 -13.60 10.80
CA ALA A 109 5.85 -13.57 11.70
C ALA A 109 5.80 -14.69 12.72
N ALA A 110 4.61 -15.10 13.17
CA ALA A 110 4.46 -16.26 14.04
C ALA A 110 4.83 -17.57 13.34
N GLY A 111 4.60 -17.64 12.01
CA GLY A 111 4.93 -18.81 11.22
C GLY A 111 6.33 -18.77 10.61
N ARG A 112 7.00 -17.64 10.64
CA ARG A 112 8.34 -17.45 10.07
C ARG A 112 9.00 -16.24 10.71
N SER A 113 10.33 -16.20 10.68
CA SER A 113 11.05 -15.01 11.15
C SER A 113 10.69 -13.80 10.26
N PRO A 114 10.44 -12.66 10.88
CA PRO A 114 10.20 -11.43 10.13
C PRO A 114 11.41 -11.05 9.28
#